data_f1502af1241645b5492f2a3476da13ce
#
_entry.id   f1502af1241645b5492f2a3476da13ce
#
_cell.length_a   1.000
_cell.length_b   1.000
_cell.length_c   1.000
_cell.angle_alpha   90.00
_cell.angle_beta   90.00
_cell.angle_gamma   90.00
#
_symmetry.space_group_name_H-M   'P 1'
#
loop_
_entity.id
_entity.type
_entity.pdbx_description
1 polymer ?
#
loop_
_entity_poly.entity_id
_entity_poly.type
_entity_poly.pdbx_seq_one_letter_code
_entity_poly.pdbx_strand_id
1 'polypeptide(L)'
;MNKLYDLQLFAGEANTQTTGHGGLSAEMKTYYGMELLENAKPQLVHNQFAATKPLPAGGGKTVEWRKFGSFDKALTPLTEGVTPDGSGISVSYITKELAQYGDYTTVSDMLDLTAIDDVVLEITDRHGSNMGLTLDTVTRNEIQQGSQVIYAPVQGEGGSQTDVLHRYDLTDKCKLTSELVAKAATQLKKMNAPTFEGKYVCIIHPSVAFDLRQDPAWVAAHQYAAATELFSGEIGELHGVRFVETTEAKIFRGQDLARNSRTLTVNGKVENAAVVGFDGGTVAANALKGRYVLVGGKRYKVVGNTASQLTLDTAVTAADNDVIYPGEGGSQGCAVYGCLFLGKGAYGVVDLSEGTEVIVKPRGSSGTADPLDQRSSVGWKGIHAAAILYDEYMVRVECGSSYSGEDKAN
;
A
#
# COMPACT_ATOMS: atom_id res chain seq x y z
N MET A 1 -55.81 -35.32 42.17
CA MET A 1 -55.36 -35.23 40.74
C MET A 1 -54.09 -34.43 40.70
N ASN A 2 -52.95 -35.18 40.78
CA ASN A 2 -51.61 -34.57 40.62
C ASN A 2 -51.34 -34.42 39.12
N LYS A 3 -51.31 -33.17 38.64
CA LYS A 3 -50.75 -32.90 37.35
C LYS A 3 -49.19 -32.99 37.47
N LEU A 4 -48.64 -34.08 37.03
CA LEU A 4 -47.21 -34.22 36.75
C LEU A 4 -46.92 -33.26 35.58
N TYR A 5 -46.17 -32.22 35.84
CA TYR A 5 -45.58 -31.40 34.79
C TYR A 5 -44.51 -32.24 34.13
N ASP A 6 -44.70 -32.53 32.86
CA ASP A 6 -43.72 -33.26 32.06
C ASP A 6 -42.52 -32.33 31.80
N LEU A 7 -41.48 -32.54 32.58
CA LEU A 7 -40.21 -31.81 32.45
C LEU A 7 -39.45 -32.12 31.15
N GLN A 8 -39.93 -33.06 30.35
CA GLN A 8 -39.35 -33.40 29.05
C GLN A 8 -39.71 -32.38 27.93
N LEU A 9 -40.72 -31.51 28.17
CA LEU A 9 -41.06 -30.43 27.23
C LEU A 9 -40.00 -29.31 27.17
N PHE A 10 -39.03 -29.30 28.07
CA PHE A 10 -37.91 -28.35 28.08
C PHE A 10 -36.56 -28.98 27.73
N ALA A 11 -36.52 -30.27 27.46
CA ALA A 11 -35.31 -30.95 26.97
C ALA A 11 -35.24 -30.81 25.44
N GLY A 12 -34.61 -29.76 24.99
CA GLY A 12 -34.05 -29.68 23.65
C GLY A 12 -35.03 -29.96 22.51
N GLU A 13 -35.82 -28.98 22.16
CA GLU A 13 -36.39 -29.01 20.81
C GLU A 13 -35.22 -29.06 19.81
N ALA A 14 -35.29 -30.00 18.87
CA ALA A 14 -34.30 -30.20 17.82
C ALA A 14 -34.11 -28.99 16.89
N ASN A 15 -34.83 -27.89 17.15
CA ASN A 15 -34.77 -26.62 16.45
C ASN A 15 -34.29 -25.43 17.29
N THR A 16 -33.83 -25.65 18.53
CA THR A 16 -33.17 -24.58 19.27
C THR A 16 -31.76 -24.42 18.66
N GLN A 17 -31.60 -23.38 17.85
CA GLN A 17 -30.29 -22.98 17.37
C GLN A 17 -29.51 -22.45 18.56
N THR A 18 -28.80 -23.35 19.22
CA THR A 18 -27.76 -22.97 20.18
C THR A 18 -26.49 -22.70 19.42
N THR A 19 -25.71 -21.74 19.88
CA THR A 19 -24.38 -21.40 19.33
C THR A 19 -23.43 -22.57 19.23
N GLY A 20 -23.79 -23.77 19.71
CA GLY A 20 -23.03 -25.02 19.69
C GLY A 20 -23.40 -26.01 18.58
N HIS A 21 -24.42 -25.79 17.76
CA HIS A 21 -24.80 -26.72 16.70
C HIS A 21 -24.46 -26.13 15.30
N GLY A 22 -23.32 -26.52 14.78
CA GLY A 22 -23.05 -26.43 13.34
C GLY A 22 -22.67 -25.05 12.78
N GLY A 23 -22.33 -24.06 13.60
CA GLY A 23 -21.83 -22.77 13.14
C GLY A 23 -22.74 -21.59 13.52
N LEU A 24 -22.18 -20.40 13.52
CA LEU A 24 -22.89 -19.14 13.70
C LEU A 24 -24.07 -19.02 12.74
N SER A 25 -25.18 -18.46 13.21
CA SER A 25 -26.31 -18.15 12.32
C SER A 25 -25.87 -17.21 11.19
N ALA A 26 -26.57 -17.23 10.06
CA ALA A 26 -26.25 -16.34 8.95
C ALA A 26 -26.27 -14.86 9.37
N GLU A 27 -27.16 -14.49 10.30
CA GLU A 27 -27.29 -13.16 10.86
C GLU A 27 -26.07 -12.76 11.70
N MET A 28 -25.56 -13.66 12.56
CA MET A 28 -24.32 -13.41 13.33
C MET A 28 -23.10 -13.28 12.43
N LYS A 29 -22.97 -14.12 11.39
CA LYS A 29 -21.90 -13.99 10.40
C LYS A 29 -21.95 -12.65 9.66
N THR A 30 -23.16 -12.21 9.33
CA THR A 30 -23.37 -10.90 8.69
C THR A 30 -23.00 -9.76 9.64
N TYR A 31 -23.36 -9.86 10.93
CA TYR A 31 -23.00 -8.86 11.94
C TYR A 31 -21.50 -8.73 12.09
N TYR A 32 -20.79 -9.82 12.35
CA TYR A 32 -19.33 -9.81 12.45
C TYR A 32 -18.64 -9.37 11.14
N GLY A 33 -19.21 -9.70 10.00
CA GLY A 33 -18.73 -9.25 8.70
C GLY A 33 -18.87 -7.74 8.51
N MET A 34 -19.96 -7.15 8.93
CA MET A 34 -20.18 -5.70 8.89
C MET A 34 -19.22 -4.97 9.85
N GLU A 35 -19.11 -5.44 11.08
CA GLU A 35 -18.21 -4.89 12.10
C GLU A 35 -16.75 -4.89 11.62
N LEU A 36 -16.29 -6.02 11.10
CA LEU A 36 -14.94 -6.13 10.54
C LEU A 36 -14.70 -5.14 9.40
N LEU A 37 -15.64 -4.99 8.47
CA LEU A 37 -15.51 -4.05 7.35
C LEU A 37 -15.56 -2.60 7.82
N GLU A 38 -16.37 -2.26 8.81
CA GLU A 38 -16.44 -0.91 9.38
C GLU A 38 -15.10 -0.53 10.03
N ASN A 39 -14.49 -1.43 10.78
CA ASN A 39 -13.19 -1.21 11.41
C ASN A 39 -12.02 -1.20 10.42
N ALA A 40 -12.15 -1.85 9.26
CA ALA A 40 -11.14 -1.81 8.21
C ALA A 40 -11.15 -0.51 7.40
N LYS A 41 -12.32 0.08 7.16
CA LYS A 41 -12.47 1.27 6.29
C LYS A 41 -11.55 2.44 6.62
N PRO A 42 -11.36 2.85 7.90
CA PRO A 42 -10.48 3.96 8.24
C PRO A 42 -9.01 3.73 7.88
N GLN A 43 -8.60 2.48 7.71
CA GLN A 43 -7.22 2.09 7.39
C GLN A 43 -6.97 2.01 5.88
N LEU A 44 -8.03 1.98 5.06
CA LEU A 44 -7.94 1.81 3.60
C LEU A 44 -7.72 3.14 2.86
N VAL A 45 -6.67 3.87 3.17
CA VAL A 45 -6.41 5.20 2.59
C VAL A 45 -6.04 5.10 1.11
N HIS A 46 -5.16 4.16 0.74
CA HIS A 46 -4.73 4.00 -0.65
C HIS A 46 -5.80 3.37 -1.54
N ASN A 47 -6.75 2.63 -0.98
CA ASN A 47 -7.83 2.01 -1.76
C ASN A 47 -8.94 2.99 -2.15
N GLN A 48 -9.15 4.08 -1.40
CA GLN A 48 -10.26 5.01 -1.64
C GLN A 48 -10.18 5.78 -2.97
N PHE A 49 -8.98 5.93 -3.55
CA PHE A 49 -8.75 6.65 -4.81
C PHE A 49 -8.58 5.72 -6.02
N ALA A 50 -8.74 4.43 -5.82
CA ALA A 50 -8.61 3.42 -6.86
C ALA A 50 -9.85 3.31 -7.76
N ALA A 51 -9.66 2.85 -8.99
CA ALA A 51 -10.74 2.35 -9.81
C ALA A 51 -11.11 0.93 -9.34
N THR A 52 -12.27 0.77 -8.70
CA THR A 52 -12.72 -0.53 -8.19
C THR A 52 -13.29 -1.39 -9.30
N LYS A 53 -13.02 -2.70 -9.24
CA LYS A 53 -13.59 -3.70 -10.14
C LYS A 53 -14.15 -4.86 -9.32
N PRO A 54 -15.37 -5.35 -9.62
CA PRO A 54 -15.92 -6.49 -8.92
C PRO A 54 -15.07 -7.74 -9.14
N LEU A 55 -15.10 -8.65 -8.17
CA LEU A 55 -14.42 -9.93 -8.26
C LEU A 55 -15.01 -10.78 -9.38
N PRO A 56 -14.22 -11.37 -10.29
CA PRO A 56 -14.75 -12.19 -11.37
C PRO A 56 -15.28 -13.52 -10.84
N ALA A 57 -16.58 -13.63 -10.65
CA ALA A 57 -17.21 -14.88 -10.25
C ALA A 57 -17.06 -15.93 -11.39
N GLY A 58 -16.36 -17.03 -11.11
CA GLY A 58 -16.10 -18.10 -12.07
C GLY A 58 -15.11 -17.78 -13.21
N GLY A 59 -14.46 -16.61 -13.18
CA GLY A 59 -13.55 -16.12 -14.22
C GLY A 59 -12.07 -16.51 -14.07
N GLY A 60 -11.75 -17.42 -13.15
CA GLY A 60 -10.36 -17.82 -12.89
C GLY A 60 -9.68 -16.96 -11.79
N LYS A 61 -8.34 -17.09 -11.68
CA LYS A 61 -7.53 -16.40 -10.65
C LYS A 61 -6.97 -15.05 -11.08
N THR A 62 -7.40 -14.54 -12.23
CA THR A 62 -6.85 -13.30 -12.80
C THR A 62 -7.93 -12.25 -12.99
N VAL A 63 -7.62 -10.99 -12.64
CA VAL A 63 -8.42 -9.83 -13.00
C VAL A 63 -7.75 -9.11 -14.16
N GLU A 64 -8.56 -8.72 -15.14
CA GLU A 64 -8.10 -8.03 -16.33
C GLU A 64 -8.72 -6.62 -16.36
N TRP A 65 -7.89 -5.59 -16.50
CA TRP A 65 -8.32 -4.22 -16.80
C TRP A 65 -8.02 -3.90 -18.26
N ARG A 66 -8.95 -3.22 -18.94
CA ARG A 66 -8.80 -2.78 -20.32
C ARG A 66 -8.39 -1.34 -20.37
N LYS A 67 -7.30 -1.05 -21.07
CA LYS A 67 -6.82 0.29 -21.36
C LYS A 67 -7.09 0.58 -22.84
N PHE A 68 -7.83 1.65 -23.09
CA PHE A 68 -8.08 2.12 -24.45
C PHE A 68 -7.09 3.24 -24.80
N GLY A 69 -6.42 3.10 -25.94
CA GLY A 69 -5.56 4.16 -26.45
C GLY A 69 -6.37 5.37 -26.93
N SER A 70 -5.79 6.55 -26.86
CA SER A 70 -6.36 7.76 -27.47
C SER A 70 -6.17 7.72 -28.97
N PHE A 71 -7.11 8.34 -29.70
CA PHE A 71 -6.94 8.56 -31.13
C PHE A 71 -5.91 9.67 -31.37
N ASP A 72 -5.18 9.54 -32.47
CA ASP A 72 -4.34 10.62 -32.98
C ASP A 72 -5.19 11.79 -33.45
N LYS A 73 -4.60 13.00 -33.41
CA LYS A 73 -5.30 14.21 -33.87
C LYS A 73 -5.54 14.13 -35.37
N ALA A 74 -6.78 14.34 -35.82
CA ALA A 74 -7.14 14.42 -37.22
C ALA A 74 -6.74 15.81 -37.80
N LEU A 75 -5.45 15.96 -38.13
CA LEU A 75 -4.90 17.25 -38.60
C LEU A 75 -5.01 17.46 -40.13
N THR A 76 -5.36 16.41 -40.87
CA THR A 76 -5.49 16.48 -42.33
C THR A 76 -6.87 16.98 -42.69
N PRO A 77 -7.01 18.11 -43.44
CA PRO A 77 -8.30 18.58 -43.94
C PRO A 77 -8.96 17.52 -44.83
N LEU A 78 -10.28 17.39 -44.75
CA LEU A 78 -11.04 16.49 -45.59
C LEU A 78 -11.10 17.01 -47.02
N THR A 79 -10.95 16.11 -48.00
CA THR A 79 -11.17 16.42 -49.42
C THR A 79 -12.64 16.19 -49.73
N GLU A 80 -13.28 17.16 -50.39
CA GLU A 80 -14.69 17.06 -50.78
C GLU A 80 -14.93 15.84 -51.69
N GLY A 81 -15.94 15.07 -51.34
CA GLY A 81 -16.32 13.83 -52.09
C GLY A 81 -15.44 12.64 -51.88
N VAL A 82 -14.42 12.69 -51.01
CA VAL A 82 -13.55 11.56 -50.70
C VAL A 82 -13.78 11.13 -49.23
N THR A 83 -14.12 9.85 -49.03
CA THR A 83 -14.24 9.25 -47.70
C THR A 83 -12.84 9.03 -47.13
N PRO A 84 -12.50 9.61 -45.96
CA PRO A 84 -11.20 9.39 -45.35
C PRO A 84 -11.10 7.96 -44.73
N ASP A 85 -9.88 7.45 -44.62
CA ASP A 85 -9.62 6.24 -43.88
C ASP A 85 -9.92 6.45 -42.38
N GLY A 86 -10.63 5.52 -41.77
CA GLY A 86 -10.97 5.57 -40.36
C GLY A 86 -9.77 5.24 -39.46
N SER A 87 -9.78 5.74 -38.24
CA SER A 87 -8.78 5.40 -37.21
C SER A 87 -9.22 4.18 -36.41
N GLY A 88 -8.32 3.22 -36.20
CA GLY A 88 -8.55 2.08 -35.33
C GLY A 88 -8.30 2.42 -33.86
N ILE A 89 -9.07 1.80 -32.95
CA ILE A 89 -8.83 1.91 -31.52
C ILE A 89 -7.86 0.84 -31.06
N SER A 90 -6.81 1.22 -30.34
CA SER A 90 -5.90 0.28 -29.70
C SER A 90 -6.41 -0.10 -28.31
N VAL A 91 -6.44 -1.40 -28.01
CA VAL A 91 -6.83 -1.91 -26.70
C VAL A 91 -5.68 -2.72 -26.13
N SER A 92 -5.23 -2.37 -24.93
CA SER A 92 -4.27 -3.14 -24.16
C SER A 92 -4.92 -3.68 -22.89
N TYR A 93 -4.39 -4.80 -22.42
CA TYR A 93 -4.92 -5.52 -21.25
C TYR A 93 -3.86 -5.51 -20.17
N ILE A 94 -4.29 -5.20 -18.95
CA ILE A 94 -3.47 -5.30 -17.75
C ILE A 94 -4.07 -6.41 -16.91
N THR A 95 -3.34 -7.50 -16.76
CA THR A 95 -3.76 -8.67 -15.99
C THR A 95 -3.00 -8.74 -14.68
N LYS A 96 -3.69 -9.05 -13.59
CA LYS A 96 -3.07 -9.28 -12.29
C LYS A 96 -3.67 -10.53 -11.67
N GLU A 97 -2.83 -11.35 -11.05
CA GLU A 97 -3.27 -12.53 -10.32
C GLU A 97 -3.85 -12.12 -8.97
N LEU A 98 -4.97 -12.75 -8.61
CA LEU A 98 -5.63 -12.58 -7.32
C LEU A 98 -4.86 -13.33 -6.25
N ALA A 99 -4.52 -12.64 -5.17
CA ALA A 99 -3.91 -13.22 -4.00
C ALA A 99 -4.89 -13.25 -2.83
N GLN A 100 -4.83 -14.30 -2.03
CA GLN A 100 -5.63 -14.45 -0.83
C GLN A 100 -4.77 -14.14 0.39
N TYR A 101 -5.28 -13.26 1.24
CA TYR A 101 -4.68 -12.83 2.50
C TYR A 101 -5.60 -13.23 3.64
N GLY A 102 -5.06 -13.44 4.83
CA GLY A 102 -5.86 -13.75 5.99
C GLY A 102 -4.99 -13.97 7.23
N ASP A 103 -5.64 -13.79 8.37
CA ASP A 103 -5.04 -14.02 9.68
C ASP A 103 -6.08 -14.56 10.64
N TYR A 104 -5.69 -15.26 11.69
CA TYR A 104 -6.60 -15.79 12.69
C TYR A 104 -5.96 -15.84 14.08
N THR A 105 -6.80 -15.71 15.09
CA THR A 105 -6.43 -15.84 16.50
C THR A 105 -7.23 -16.96 17.14
N THR A 106 -6.57 -17.76 17.98
CA THR A 106 -7.23 -18.80 18.78
C THR A 106 -7.41 -18.32 20.22
N VAL A 107 -8.57 -18.60 20.78
CA VAL A 107 -8.95 -18.28 22.16
C VAL A 107 -9.18 -19.56 22.92
N SER A 108 -8.59 -19.68 24.12
CA SER A 108 -8.85 -20.81 25.00
C SER A 108 -10.17 -20.64 25.78
N ASP A 109 -10.77 -21.76 26.15
CA ASP A 109 -11.98 -21.81 26.97
C ASP A 109 -11.82 -21.13 28.33
N MET A 110 -10.65 -21.27 28.94
CA MET A 110 -10.34 -20.61 30.22
C MET A 110 -10.29 -19.09 30.09
N LEU A 111 -9.74 -18.57 28.97
CA LEU A 111 -9.70 -17.13 28.72
C LEU A 111 -11.11 -16.57 28.51
N ASP A 112 -11.91 -17.24 27.70
CA ASP A 112 -13.29 -16.85 27.40
C ASP A 112 -14.19 -16.89 28.65
N LEU A 113 -13.95 -17.87 29.56
CA LEU A 113 -14.68 -17.99 30.81
C LEU A 113 -14.24 -16.99 31.89
N THR A 114 -12.97 -16.58 31.90
CA THR A 114 -12.38 -15.74 32.95
C THR A 114 -12.23 -14.29 32.56
N ALA A 115 -12.36 -13.95 31.29
CA ALA A 115 -12.31 -12.57 30.81
C ALA A 115 -13.52 -11.78 31.30
N ILE A 116 -13.28 -10.52 31.65
CA ILE A 116 -14.33 -9.57 32.06
C ILE A 116 -15.05 -9.01 30.82
N ASP A 117 -14.33 -8.89 29.71
CA ASP A 117 -14.82 -8.32 28.46
C ASP A 117 -15.12 -9.43 27.43
N ASP A 118 -15.93 -9.08 26.41
CA ASP A 118 -16.19 -9.97 25.27
C ASP A 118 -14.95 -10.07 24.37
N VAL A 119 -14.11 -11.07 24.65
CA VAL A 119 -12.84 -11.31 23.95
C VAL A 119 -13.06 -11.54 22.45
N VAL A 120 -14.16 -12.16 22.05
CA VAL A 120 -14.45 -12.47 20.64
C VAL A 120 -14.71 -11.18 19.85
N LEU A 121 -15.45 -10.25 20.44
CA LEU A 121 -15.75 -8.96 19.82
C LEU A 121 -14.46 -8.13 19.67
N GLU A 122 -13.67 -7.99 20.74
CA GLU A 122 -12.40 -7.24 20.70
C GLU A 122 -11.42 -7.83 19.68
N ILE A 123 -11.34 -9.16 19.55
CA ILE A 123 -10.51 -9.81 18.54
C ILE A 123 -11.03 -9.51 17.13
N THR A 124 -12.34 -9.47 16.94
CA THR A 124 -12.95 -9.14 15.64
C THR A 124 -12.58 -7.71 15.22
N ASP A 125 -12.63 -6.75 16.14
CA ASP A 125 -12.23 -5.36 15.89
C ASP A 125 -10.73 -5.28 15.50
N ARG A 126 -9.88 -5.98 16.23
CA ARG A 126 -8.45 -6.04 15.93
C ARG A 126 -8.16 -6.67 14.57
N HIS A 127 -8.88 -7.72 14.22
CA HIS A 127 -8.79 -8.35 12.90
C HIS A 127 -9.32 -7.43 11.79
N GLY A 128 -10.35 -6.62 12.05
CA GLY A 128 -10.82 -5.60 11.12
C GLY A 128 -9.74 -4.58 10.78
N SER A 129 -9.12 -4.00 11.81
CA SER A 129 -7.99 -3.08 11.63
C SER A 129 -6.79 -3.74 10.93
N ASN A 130 -6.42 -4.97 11.31
CA ASN A 130 -5.35 -5.74 10.67
C ASN A 130 -5.62 -6.00 9.20
N MET A 131 -6.85 -6.37 8.84
CA MET A 131 -7.26 -6.55 7.45
C MET A 131 -7.09 -5.26 6.65
N GLY A 132 -7.60 -4.14 7.17
CA GLY A 132 -7.49 -2.84 6.51
C GLY A 132 -6.02 -2.46 6.25
N LEU A 133 -5.17 -2.54 7.26
CA LEU A 133 -3.73 -2.27 7.15
C LEU A 133 -3.03 -3.20 6.16
N THR A 134 -3.36 -4.50 6.17
CA THR A 134 -2.74 -5.48 5.27
C THR A 134 -3.08 -5.19 3.82
N LEU A 135 -4.36 -4.98 3.50
CA LEU A 135 -4.83 -4.76 2.13
C LEU A 135 -4.38 -3.39 1.61
N ASP A 136 -4.37 -2.35 2.45
CA ASP A 136 -3.85 -1.03 2.12
C ASP A 136 -2.33 -1.08 1.83
N THR A 137 -1.58 -1.84 2.64
CA THR A 137 -0.13 -2.06 2.43
C THR A 137 0.15 -2.75 1.10
N VAL A 138 -0.64 -3.75 0.72
CA VAL A 138 -0.50 -4.44 -0.57
C VAL A 138 -0.73 -3.48 -1.72
N THR A 139 -1.81 -2.69 -1.67
CA THR A 139 -2.12 -1.66 -2.67
C THR A 139 -1.01 -0.61 -2.72
N ARG A 140 -0.60 -0.07 -1.59
CA ARG A 140 0.49 0.91 -1.47
C ARG A 140 1.77 0.41 -2.13
N ASN A 141 2.18 -0.82 -1.81
CA ASN A 141 3.43 -1.38 -2.35
C ASN A 141 3.37 -1.58 -3.87
N GLU A 142 2.19 -1.87 -4.43
CA GLU A 142 2.01 -1.96 -5.87
C GLU A 142 2.09 -0.58 -6.54
N ILE A 143 1.36 0.41 -6.05
CA ILE A 143 1.35 1.76 -6.65
C ILE A 143 2.68 2.51 -6.47
N GLN A 144 3.47 2.16 -5.47
CA GLN A 144 4.82 2.71 -5.28
C GLN A 144 5.85 2.20 -6.32
N GLN A 145 5.46 1.29 -7.21
CA GLN A 145 6.33 0.82 -8.30
C GLN A 145 6.24 1.67 -9.57
N GLY A 146 5.40 2.72 -9.59
CA GLY A 146 5.28 3.64 -10.72
C GLY A 146 6.63 4.21 -11.16
N SER A 147 6.80 4.43 -12.47
CA SER A 147 8.05 4.88 -13.07
C SER A 147 8.28 6.37 -12.98
N GLN A 148 7.21 7.18 -12.81
CA GLN A 148 7.31 8.63 -12.74
C GLN A 148 7.76 9.07 -11.34
N VAL A 149 9.07 9.37 -11.20
CA VAL A 149 9.67 9.76 -9.92
C VAL A 149 10.27 11.14 -10.01
N ILE A 150 10.01 11.98 -8.99
CA ILE A 150 10.66 13.28 -8.79
C ILE A 150 11.36 13.23 -7.44
N TYR A 151 12.63 13.58 -7.42
CA TYR A 151 13.41 13.67 -6.19
C TYR A 151 13.41 15.11 -5.67
N ALA A 152 13.24 15.27 -4.35
CA ALA A 152 13.30 16.57 -3.71
C ALA A 152 14.74 17.10 -3.73
N PRO A 153 14.98 18.35 -4.13
CA PRO A 153 16.31 18.95 -4.12
C PRO A 153 16.80 19.18 -2.69
N VAL A 154 18.08 19.17 -2.48
CA VAL A 154 18.70 19.58 -1.20
C VAL A 154 18.47 21.07 -1.02
N GLN A 155 17.84 21.45 0.09
CA GLN A 155 17.68 22.85 0.47
C GLN A 155 18.94 23.35 1.17
N GLY A 156 19.63 24.28 0.54
CA GLY A 156 20.83 24.94 1.08
C GLY A 156 20.52 26.28 1.75
N GLU A 157 21.52 26.85 2.40
CA GLU A 157 21.40 28.19 2.99
C GLU A 157 21.16 29.26 1.91
N GLY A 158 20.35 30.26 2.24
CA GLY A 158 20.04 31.36 1.32
C GLY A 158 19.08 31.00 0.17
N GLY A 159 18.38 29.85 0.26
CA GLY A 159 17.40 29.41 -0.76
C GLY A 159 18.06 28.73 -1.96
N SER A 160 19.35 28.39 -1.88
CA SER A 160 19.99 27.60 -2.93
C SER A 160 19.42 26.18 -2.95
N GLN A 161 19.22 25.64 -4.18
CA GLN A 161 18.73 24.27 -4.35
C GLN A 161 19.75 23.49 -5.18
N THR A 162 20.03 22.26 -4.77
CA THR A 162 20.83 21.32 -5.54
C THR A 162 19.99 20.13 -5.92
N ASP A 163 19.88 19.87 -7.21
CA ASP A 163 19.11 18.75 -7.74
C ASP A 163 19.70 17.42 -7.27
N VAL A 164 18.79 16.50 -6.93
CA VAL A 164 19.09 15.12 -6.57
C VAL A 164 18.55 14.21 -7.66
N LEU A 165 19.36 13.28 -8.11
CA LEU A 165 19.01 12.39 -9.21
C LEU A 165 18.63 10.98 -8.75
N HIS A 166 19.00 10.61 -7.52
CA HIS A 166 18.81 9.26 -7.01
C HIS A 166 18.33 9.29 -5.55
N ARG A 167 17.56 8.28 -5.17
CA ARG A 167 17.04 8.12 -3.80
C ARG A 167 18.15 8.09 -2.76
N TYR A 168 19.26 7.43 -3.03
CA TYR A 168 20.38 7.29 -2.09
C TYR A 168 21.14 8.60 -1.81
N ASP A 169 20.89 9.65 -2.57
CA ASP A 169 21.45 10.98 -2.33
C ASP A 169 20.54 11.88 -1.49
N LEU A 170 19.29 11.44 -1.23
CA LEU A 170 18.32 12.18 -0.43
C LEU A 170 18.77 12.24 1.04
N THR A 171 18.61 13.41 1.63
CA THR A 171 18.92 13.71 3.03
C THR A 171 17.70 14.27 3.74
N ASP A 172 17.76 14.48 5.04
CA ASP A 172 16.75 15.18 5.85
C ASP A 172 16.52 16.64 5.41
N LYS A 173 17.42 17.23 4.62
CA LYS A 173 17.29 18.57 4.02
C LYS A 173 16.49 18.58 2.72
N CYS A 174 16.21 17.42 2.13
CA CYS A 174 15.43 17.28 0.90
C CYS A 174 13.93 17.27 1.21
N LYS A 175 13.37 18.42 1.59
CA LYS A 175 11.98 18.54 2.06
C LYS A 175 10.98 18.63 0.91
N LEU A 176 9.73 18.24 1.18
CA LEU A 176 8.61 18.55 0.31
C LEU A 176 8.27 20.03 0.45
N THR A 177 8.42 20.80 -0.63
CA THR A 177 8.13 22.24 -0.69
C THR A 177 6.95 22.52 -1.60
N SER A 178 6.34 23.70 -1.45
CA SER A 178 5.27 24.20 -2.33
C SER A 178 5.65 24.20 -3.81
N GLU A 179 6.91 24.54 -4.15
CA GLU A 179 7.42 24.50 -5.51
C GLU A 179 7.43 23.08 -6.08
N LEU A 180 7.86 22.10 -5.27
CA LEU A 180 7.90 20.70 -5.65
C LEU A 180 6.48 20.13 -5.87
N VAL A 181 5.52 20.54 -5.03
CA VAL A 181 4.10 20.22 -5.21
C VAL A 181 3.59 20.79 -6.54
N ALA A 182 3.89 22.05 -6.86
CA ALA A 182 3.52 22.67 -8.14
C ALA A 182 4.17 21.94 -9.33
N LYS A 183 5.42 21.49 -9.20
CA LYS A 183 6.13 20.72 -10.23
C LYS A 183 5.45 19.37 -10.47
N ALA A 184 5.08 18.64 -9.41
CA ALA A 184 4.36 17.36 -9.52
C ALA A 184 2.96 17.55 -10.14
N ALA A 185 2.20 18.55 -9.70
CA ALA A 185 0.90 18.87 -10.27
C ALA A 185 1.00 19.27 -11.77
N THR A 186 2.04 20.01 -12.13
CA THR A 186 2.29 20.39 -13.53
C THR A 186 2.63 19.17 -14.39
N GLN A 187 3.39 18.22 -13.86
CA GLN A 187 3.69 16.96 -14.56
C GLN A 187 2.41 16.18 -14.84
N LEU A 188 1.51 16.02 -13.87
CA LEU A 188 0.21 15.36 -14.07
C LEU A 188 -0.66 16.11 -15.12
N LYS A 189 -0.71 17.45 -15.07
CA LYS A 189 -1.43 18.26 -16.07
C LYS A 189 -0.84 18.10 -17.47
N LYS A 190 0.50 18.06 -17.60
CA LYS A 190 1.20 17.83 -18.86
C LYS A 190 0.86 16.47 -19.47
N MET A 191 0.64 15.46 -18.63
CA MET A 191 0.22 14.12 -19.04
C MET A 191 -1.30 14.00 -19.26
N ASN A 192 -2.06 15.09 -19.14
CA ASN A 192 -3.52 15.11 -19.22
C ASN A 192 -4.21 14.15 -18.24
N ALA A 193 -3.63 13.97 -17.05
CA ALA A 193 -4.22 13.12 -16.03
C ALA A 193 -5.59 13.66 -15.58
N PRO A 194 -6.64 12.83 -15.52
CA PRO A 194 -7.94 13.24 -15.00
C PRO A 194 -7.86 13.58 -13.52
N THR A 195 -8.69 14.51 -13.06
CA THR A 195 -8.74 14.96 -11.67
C THR A 195 -9.89 14.30 -10.91
N PHE A 196 -9.78 14.27 -9.58
CA PHE A 196 -10.89 13.98 -8.66
C PHE A 196 -11.59 15.30 -8.34
N GLU A 197 -12.80 15.51 -8.85
CA GLU A 197 -13.58 16.74 -8.60
C GLU A 197 -12.80 18.05 -8.85
N GLY A 198 -11.99 18.05 -9.89
CA GLY A 198 -11.18 19.22 -10.29
C GLY A 198 -9.81 19.33 -9.60
N LYS A 199 -9.44 18.41 -8.71
CA LYS A 199 -8.18 18.42 -7.97
C LYS A 199 -7.46 17.08 -8.07
N TYR A 200 -6.14 17.08 -7.92
CA TYR A 200 -5.35 15.88 -7.71
C TYR A 200 -5.32 15.52 -6.22
N VAL A 201 -4.95 14.31 -5.91
CA VAL A 201 -4.78 13.85 -4.52
C VAL A 201 -3.33 13.50 -4.27
N CYS A 202 -2.81 13.90 -3.13
CA CYS A 202 -1.48 13.52 -2.67
C CYS A 202 -1.58 12.80 -1.33
N ILE A 203 -1.06 11.58 -1.25
CA ILE A 203 -0.96 10.82 0.00
C ILE A 203 0.43 11.02 0.58
N ILE A 204 0.50 11.50 1.82
CA ILE A 204 1.76 11.85 2.50
C ILE A 204 1.83 11.27 3.91
N HIS A 205 3.06 11.12 4.41
CA HIS A 205 3.32 10.74 5.79
C HIS A 205 3.26 11.96 6.74
N PRO A 206 2.86 11.80 8.01
CA PRO A 206 2.83 12.89 8.99
C PRO A 206 4.14 13.67 9.12
N SER A 207 5.29 13.00 9.05
CA SER A 207 6.60 13.65 9.08
C SER A 207 6.81 14.63 7.92
N VAL A 208 6.28 14.32 6.74
CA VAL A 208 6.34 15.21 5.57
C VAL A 208 5.30 16.33 5.67
N ALA A 209 4.12 16.02 6.21
CA ALA A 209 3.07 17.02 6.47
C ALA A 209 3.55 18.11 7.43
N PHE A 210 4.38 17.76 8.42
CA PHE A 210 5.03 18.71 9.31
C PHE A 210 5.86 19.75 8.55
N ASP A 211 6.72 19.31 7.63
CA ASP A 211 7.54 20.20 6.81
C ASP A 211 6.70 21.08 5.87
N LEU A 212 5.68 20.49 5.23
CA LEU A 212 4.80 21.20 4.31
C LEU A 212 4.01 22.31 5.03
N ARG A 213 3.52 22.04 6.25
CA ARG A 213 2.80 23.02 7.07
C ARG A 213 3.67 24.21 7.51
N GLN A 214 4.99 24.07 7.51
CA GLN A 214 5.93 25.16 7.81
C GLN A 214 6.31 25.99 6.57
N ASP A 215 5.94 25.55 5.36
CA ASP A 215 6.22 26.28 4.13
C ASP A 215 5.42 27.62 4.13
N PRO A 216 6.07 28.78 3.91
CA PRO A 216 5.40 30.06 3.88
C PRO A 216 4.23 30.14 2.89
N ALA A 217 4.33 29.45 1.75
CA ALA A 217 3.25 29.39 0.76
C ALA A 217 2.03 28.62 1.27
N TRP A 218 2.25 27.53 2.04
CA TRP A 218 1.18 26.80 2.70
C TRP A 218 0.46 27.68 3.72
N VAL A 219 1.22 28.34 4.60
CA VAL A 219 0.68 29.23 5.63
C VAL A 219 -0.13 30.35 5.01
N ALA A 220 0.39 31.00 3.95
CA ALA A 220 -0.32 32.09 3.25
C ALA A 220 -1.62 31.61 2.59
N ALA A 221 -1.63 30.44 1.96
CA ALA A 221 -2.82 29.86 1.34
C ALA A 221 -3.94 29.56 2.35
N HIS A 222 -3.59 29.07 3.54
CA HIS A 222 -4.56 28.68 4.57
C HIS A 222 -5.02 29.82 5.46
N GLN A 223 -4.36 30.97 5.44
CA GLN A 223 -4.85 32.18 6.13
C GLN A 223 -6.14 32.75 5.53
N TYR A 224 -6.41 32.48 4.25
CA TYR A 224 -7.53 33.04 3.50
C TYR A 224 -8.63 32.03 3.15
N ALA A 225 -8.42 30.74 3.35
CA ALA A 225 -9.36 29.70 2.97
C ALA A 225 -10.00 29.07 4.21
N ALA A 226 -11.34 29.00 4.22
CA ALA A 226 -12.06 28.10 5.13
C ALA A 226 -11.80 26.66 4.63
N ALA A 227 -11.03 25.91 5.35
CA ALA A 227 -10.76 24.51 5.04
C ALA A 227 -12.04 23.67 5.21
N THR A 228 -12.53 23.09 4.14
CA THR A 228 -13.59 22.08 4.18
C THR A 228 -12.95 20.73 3.95
N GLU A 229 -12.87 19.93 4.99
CA GLU A 229 -12.37 18.56 4.91
C GLU A 229 -13.40 17.68 4.19
N LEU A 230 -12.99 17.04 3.10
CA LEU A 230 -13.84 16.18 2.29
C LEU A 230 -13.50 14.70 2.44
N PHE A 231 -12.24 14.38 2.73
CA PHE A 231 -11.73 13.03 2.88
C PHE A 231 -11.22 12.76 4.30
N SER A 232 -11.28 11.51 4.73
CA SER A 232 -10.67 11.11 6.00
C SER A 232 -9.16 11.34 5.93
N GLY A 233 -8.61 12.11 6.91
CA GLY A 233 -7.20 12.48 6.96
C GLY A 233 -6.80 13.63 6.03
N GLU A 234 -7.74 14.36 5.40
CA GLU A 234 -7.43 15.56 4.62
C GLU A 234 -6.86 16.65 5.53
N ILE A 235 -5.73 17.22 5.14
CA ILE A 235 -5.05 18.29 5.90
C ILE A 235 -5.13 19.66 5.22
N GLY A 236 -5.61 19.71 3.99
CA GLY A 236 -5.75 20.94 3.21
C GLY A 236 -5.37 20.77 1.75
N GLU A 237 -5.33 21.89 1.02
CA GLU A 237 -5.03 21.90 -0.40
C GLU A 237 -4.01 22.98 -0.79
N LEU A 238 -3.19 22.66 -1.80
CA LEU A 238 -2.22 23.58 -2.37
C LEU A 238 -2.03 23.29 -3.86
N HIS A 239 -1.99 24.33 -4.71
CA HIS A 239 -1.77 24.21 -6.17
C HIS A 239 -2.74 23.27 -6.90
N GLY A 240 -3.96 23.09 -6.39
CA GLY A 240 -4.96 22.17 -6.95
C GLY A 240 -4.69 20.70 -6.60
N VAL A 241 -3.94 20.45 -5.54
CA VAL A 241 -3.69 19.14 -4.94
C VAL A 241 -4.27 19.11 -3.53
N ARG A 242 -5.07 18.09 -3.22
CA ARG A 242 -5.54 17.77 -1.87
C ARG A 242 -4.57 16.81 -1.20
N PHE A 243 -4.25 17.08 0.04
CA PHE A 243 -3.32 16.25 0.81
C PHE A 243 -4.08 15.39 1.81
N VAL A 244 -3.81 14.10 1.77
CA VAL A 244 -4.33 13.10 2.70
C VAL A 244 -3.15 12.55 3.50
N GLU A 245 -3.26 12.63 4.82
CA GLU A 245 -2.24 12.17 5.74
C GLU A 245 -2.51 10.75 6.20
N THR A 246 -1.49 9.91 6.14
CA THR A 246 -1.55 8.56 6.70
C THR A 246 -0.20 8.10 7.22
N THR A 247 -0.18 7.42 8.34
CA THR A 247 1.02 6.78 8.90
C THR A 247 1.51 5.62 8.03
N GLU A 248 0.62 5.08 7.19
CA GLU A 248 0.92 4.00 6.26
C GLU A 248 1.50 4.48 4.91
N ALA A 249 1.72 5.79 4.72
CA ALA A 249 2.43 6.27 3.54
C ALA A 249 3.85 5.69 3.49
N LYS A 250 4.31 5.29 2.30
CA LYS A 250 5.56 4.52 2.13
C LYS A 250 6.78 5.25 2.64
N ILE A 251 7.52 4.57 3.50
CA ILE A 251 8.85 4.96 3.98
C ILE A 251 9.87 3.98 3.38
N PHE A 252 10.77 4.51 2.56
CA PHE A 252 11.88 3.77 2.01
C PHE A 252 13.05 3.88 2.97
N ARG A 253 13.39 2.78 3.60
CA ARG A 253 14.58 2.63 4.43
C ARG A 253 14.96 1.17 4.44
N GLY A 254 16.25 0.88 4.42
CA GLY A 254 16.68 -0.49 4.67
C GLY A 254 16.28 -0.91 6.09
N GLN A 255 15.63 -2.06 6.24
CA GLN A 255 15.32 -2.60 7.56
C GLN A 255 16.60 -2.73 8.39
N ASP A 256 16.56 -2.33 9.65
CA ASP A 256 17.69 -2.37 10.60
C ASP A 256 18.92 -1.54 10.21
N LEU A 257 18.78 -0.59 9.29
CA LEU A 257 19.82 0.37 9.01
C LEU A 257 19.83 1.46 10.08
N ALA A 258 20.92 1.54 10.81
CA ALA A 258 21.21 2.72 11.59
C ALA A 258 21.57 3.89 10.66
N ARG A 259 21.21 5.11 11.05
CA ARG A 259 21.75 6.32 10.42
C ARG A 259 23.28 6.25 10.45
N ASN A 260 23.95 6.76 9.42
CA ASN A 260 25.40 6.64 9.19
C ASN A 260 25.89 5.21 8.91
N SER A 261 25.03 4.34 8.41
CA SER A 261 25.45 3.03 7.97
C SER A 261 26.36 3.11 6.74
N ARG A 262 27.16 2.07 6.59
CA ARG A 262 28.15 1.94 5.52
C ARG A 262 27.48 1.90 4.15
N THR A 263 28.07 2.58 3.16
CA THR A 263 27.70 2.47 1.76
C THR A 263 28.44 1.30 1.11
N LEU A 264 27.71 0.46 0.38
CA LEU A 264 28.25 -0.58 -0.48
C LEU A 264 28.03 -0.21 -1.94
N THR A 265 29.03 -0.46 -2.77
CA THR A 265 29.00 -0.17 -4.21
C THR A 265 29.29 -1.44 -5.01
N VAL A 266 28.88 -1.48 -6.28
CA VAL A 266 29.16 -2.60 -7.20
C VAL A 266 30.65 -2.65 -7.48
N ASN A 267 31.24 -3.83 -7.32
CA ASN A 267 32.64 -4.08 -7.65
C ASN A 267 32.74 -4.69 -9.07
N GLY A 268 33.10 -3.88 -10.02
CA GLY A 268 33.16 -4.23 -11.42
C GLY A 268 31.78 -4.24 -12.13
N LYS A 269 31.79 -4.01 -13.45
CA LYS A 269 30.58 -4.01 -14.26
C LYS A 269 29.86 -5.38 -14.20
N VAL A 270 28.58 -5.38 -13.96
CA VAL A 270 27.73 -6.58 -13.96
C VAL A 270 26.79 -6.54 -15.18
N GLU A 271 26.75 -7.62 -15.95
CA GLU A 271 25.85 -7.75 -17.11
C GLU A 271 24.95 -8.97 -16.94
N ASN A 272 23.67 -8.72 -16.74
CA ASN A 272 22.62 -9.75 -16.65
C ASN A 272 22.98 -10.92 -15.73
N ALA A 273 23.45 -10.63 -14.52
CA ALA A 273 23.83 -11.65 -13.54
C ALA A 273 23.08 -11.45 -12.22
N ALA A 274 22.72 -12.56 -11.56
CA ALA A 274 22.07 -12.56 -10.26
C ALA A 274 23.08 -12.44 -9.09
N VAL A 275 24.35 -12.61 -9.35
CA VAL A 275 25.42 -12.45 -8.35
C VAL A 275 26.17 -11.16 -8.64
N VAL A 276 26.22 -10.30 -7.64
CA VAL A 276 26.86 -8.98 -7.70
C VAL A 276 27.96 -8.91 -6.67
N GLY A 277 29.19 -8.69 -7.12
CA GLY A 277 30.30 -8.35 -6.23
C GLY A 277 30.11 -6.95 -5.65
N PHE A 278 30.52 -6.73 -4.42
CA PHE A 278 30.48 -5.39 -3.83
C PHE A 278 31.78 -5.04 -3.09
N ASP A 279 32.05 -3.77 -3.02
CA ASP A 279 33.11 -3.13 -2.24
C ASP A 279 32.53 -2.06 -1.30
N GLY A 280 33.38 -1.20 -0.72
CA GLY A 280 32.99 -0.23 0.30
C GLY A 280 32.88 -0.82 1.72
N GLY A 281 32.98 -2.13 1.84
CA GLY A 281 33.04 -2.81 3.15
C GLY A 281 32.75 -4.30 3.10
N THR A 282 32.79 -4.94 4.25
CA THR A 282 32.44 -6.35 4.44
C THR A 282 31.15 -6.46 5.25
N VAL A 283 30.29 -7.41 4.88
CA VAL A 283 29.01 -7.69 5.57
C VAL A 283 29.05 -9.15 6.02
N ALA A 284 28.54 -9.43 7.22
CA ALA A 284 28.45 -10.83 7.69
C ALA A 284 27.61 -11.66 6.72
N ALA A 285 27.98 -12.91 6.54
CA ALA A 285 27.25 -13.81 5.64
C ALA A 285 25.76 -13.88 6.01
N ASN A 286 24.88 -13.77 5.02
CA ASN A 286 23.43 -13.75 5.15
C ASN A 286 22.84 -12.60 6.00
N ALA A 287 23.60 -11.59 6.39
CA ALA A 287 23.07 -10.45 7.15
C ALA A 287 22.09 -9.59 6.33
N LEU A 288 22.21 -9.59 5.01
CA LEU A 288 21.31 -8.88 4.10
C LEU A 288 20.23 -9.79 3.50
N LYS A 289 20.21 -11.07 3.83
CA LYS A 289 19.23 -12.02 3.30
C LYS A 289 17.78 -11.59 3.61
N GLY A 290 16.93 -11.60 2.60
CA GLY A 290 15.54 -11.19 2.69
C GLY A 290 15.30 -9.68 2.61
N ARG A 291 16.35 -8.86 2.63
CA ARG A 291 16.28 -7.40 2.49
C ARG A 291 16.19 -7.00 1.03
N TYR A 292 15.74 -5.76 0.81
CA TYR A 292 15.73 -5.15 -0.51
C TYR A 292 16.89 -4.17 -0.65
N VAL A 293 17.49 -4.16 -1.84
CA VAL A 293 18.55 -3.24 -2.22
C VAL A 293 18.20 -2.55 -3.52
N LEU A 294 18.74 -1.34 -3.73
CA LEU A 294 18.62 -0.63 -4.99
C LEU A 294 19.93 -0.77 -5.76
N VAL A 295 19.85 -1.28 -6.99
CA VAL A 295 21.02 -1.35 -7.90
C VAL A 295 20.61 -0.71 -9.22
N GLY A 296 21.32 0.31 -9.64
CA GLY A 296 20.97 1.06 -10.84
C GLY A 296 19.57 1.66 -10.81
N GLY A 297 19.07 2.06 -9.62
CA GLY A 297 17.74 2.62 -9.42
C GLY A 297 16.59 1.61 -9.40
N LYS A 298 16.87 0.32 -9.56
CA LYS A 298 15.88 -0.76 -9.49
C LYS A 298 15.98 -1.53 -8.18
N ARG A 299 14.84 -2.00 -7.69
CA ARG A 299 14.70 -2.76 -6.45
C ARG A 299 14.90 -4.25 -6.70
N TYR A 300 15.77 -4.88 -5.88
CA TYR A 300 16.04 -6.31 -5.91
C TYR A 300 16.01 -6.89 -4.50
N LYS A 301 15.52 -8.13 -4.38
CA LYS A 301 15.52 -8.85 -3.11
C LYS A 301 16.81 -9.65 -2.98
N VAL A 302 17.47 -9.53 -1.83
CA VAL A 302 18.68 -10.32 -1.53
C VAL A 302 18.27 -11.71 -1.08
N VAL A 303 18.62 -12.74 -1.83
CA VAL A 303 18.42 -14.15 -1.52
C VAL A 303 19.47 -14.66 -0.52
N GLY A 304 20.69 -14.14 -0.62
CA GLY A 304 21.80 -14.43 0.28
C GLY A 304 22.96 -13.50 0.01
N ASN A 305 23.90 -13.41 0.95
CA ASN A 305 25.15 -12.70 0.76
C ASN A 305 26.32 -13.41 1.41
N THR A 306 27.50 -13.27 0.81
CA THR A 306 28.80 -13.53 1.41
C THR A 306 29.40 -12.23 1.95
N ALA A 307 30.67 -12.27 2.37
CA ALA A 307 31.36 -11.06 2.86
C ALA A 307 31.56 -9.97 1.79
N SER A 308 31.52 -10.33 0.49
CA SER A 308 31.82 -9.44 -0.64
C SER A 308 30.91 -9.63 -1.86
N GLN A 309 29.89 -10.46 -1.77
CA GLN A 309 28.96 -10.74 -2.87
C GLN A 309 27.53 -10.81 -2.39
N LEU A 310 26.59 -10.30 -3.21
CA LEU A 310 25.15 -10.44 -3.06
C LEU A 310 24.62 -11.44 -4.09
N THR A 311 23.68 -12.27 -3.67
CA THR A 311 22.85 -13.06 -4.58
C THR A 311 21.47 -12.46 -4.58
N LEU A 312 20.98 -12.00 -5.73
CA LEU A 312 19.72 -11.34 -5.94
C LEU A 312 18.68 -12.33 -6.49
N ASP A 313 17.41 -12.02 -6.32
CA ASP A 313 16.28 -12.83 -6.82
C ASP A 313 16.17 -12.80 -8.36
N THR A 314 16.65 -11.74 -8.98
CA THR A 314 16.62 -11.55 -10.44
C THR A 314 17.99 -11.05 -10.93
N ALA A 315 18.25 -11.27 -12.21
CA ALA A 315 19.47 -10.79 -12.85
C ALA A 315 19.48 -9.26 -12.98
N VAL A 316 20.64 -8.67 -12.74
CA VAL A 316 20.86 -7.23 -12.76
C VAL A 316 21.96 -6.85 -13.77
N THR A 317 21.79 -5.68 -14.35
CA THR A 317 22.85 -5.00 -15.09
C THR A 317 23.19 -3.72 -14.35
N ALA A 318 24.44 -3.56 -13.95
CA ALA A 318 24.91 -2.43 -13.15
C ALA A 318 26.32 -2.00 -13.61
N ALA A 319 26.60 -0.71 -13.49
CA ALA A 319 27.92 -0.18 -13.71
C ALA A 319 28.83 -0.39 -12.49
N ASP A 320 30.11 -0.31 -12.70
CA ASP A 320 31.08 -0.28 -11.62
C ASP A 320 30.85 0.96 -10.73
N ASN A 321 30.95 0.78 -9.42
CA ASN A 321 30.66 1.79 -8.39
C ASN A 321 29.19 2.26 -8.27
N ASP A 322 28.23 1.59 -8.92
CA ASP A 322 26.81 1.84 -8.63
C ASP A 322 26.50 1.54 -7.16
N VAL A 323 25.72 2.40 -6.51
CA VAL A 323 25.37 2.24 -5.10
C VAL A 323 24.38 1.09 -4.92
N ILE A 324 24.70 0.17 -4.01
CA ILE A 324 23.82 -0.96 -3.63
C ILE A 324 23.16 -0.70 -2.29
N TYR A 325 23.91 -0.21 -1.31
CA TYR A 325 23.50 -0.01 0.07
C TYR A 325 23.87 1.41 0.53
N PRO A 326 23.01 2.13 1.20
CA PRO A 326 22.01 1.71 2.20
C PRO A 326 20.69 1.16 1.67
N GLY A 327 20.63 0.63 0.50
CA GLY A 327 19.45 -0.02 -0.03
C GLY A 327 18.35 0.97 -0.41
N GLU A 328 17.15 0.81 0.09
CA GLU A 328 16.02 1.68 -0.25
C GLU A 328 16.04 3.04 0.49
N GLY A 329 16.92 3.24 1.45
CA GLY A 329 17.05 4.50 2.18
C GLY A 329 17.78 5.59 1.41
N GLY A 330 17.75 6.79 1.97
CA GLY A 330 18.55 7.92 1.51
C GLY A 330 20.01 7.87 1.96
N SER A 331 20.72 8.97 1.78
CA SER A 331 22.12 9.11 2.17
C SER A 331 22.31 8.73 3.64
N GLN A 332 23.33 7.92 3.89
CA GLN A 332 23.66 7.44 5.24
C GLN A 332 22.51 6.73 5.96
N GLY A 333 21.61 6.06 5.22
CA GLY A 333 20.47 5.36 5.80
C GLY A 333 19.32 6.27 6.26
N CYS A 334 19.26 7.51 5.81
CA CYS A 334 18.15 8.42 6.09
C CYS A 334 16.82 7.85 5.56
N ALA A 335 15.75 8.05 6.28
CA ALA A 335 14.41 7.68 5.83
C ALA A 335 13.99 8.57 4.65
N VAL A 336 13.43 7.95 3.61
CA VAL A 336 12.89 8.62 2.43
C VAL A 336 11.40 8.34 2.34
N TYR A 337 10.62 9.37 2.21
CA TYR A 337 9.15 9.30 2.16
C TYR A 337 8.68 9.37 0.72
N GLY A 338 7.85 8.39 0.34
CA GLY A 338 7.23 8.33 -0.99
C GLY A 338 5.88 9.01 -0.99
N CYS A 339 5.84 10.27 -1.38
CA CYS A 339 4.60 11.02 -1.55
C CYS A 339 3.97 10.69 -2.91
N LEU A 340 2.73 10.18 -2.91
CA LEU A 340 2.02 9.77 -4.12
C LEU A 340 1.05 10.85 -4.58
N PHE A 341 1.34 11.47 -5.72
CA PHE A 341 0.44 12.37 -6.42
C PHE A 341 -0.36 11.59 -7.44
N LEU A 342 -1.68 11.58 -7.30
CA LEU A 342 -2.60 10.70 -8.01
C LEU A 342 -3.62 11.50 -8.84
N GLY A 343 -3.78 11.10 -10.10
CA GLY A 343 -4.92 11.43 -10.94
C GLY A 343 -5.95 10.31 -10.90
N LYS A 344 -7.19 10.60 -11.28
CA LYS A 344 -8.28 9.64 -11.30
C LYS A 344 -7.99 8.50 -12.28
N GLY A 345 -8.16 7.26 -11.83
CA GLY A 345 -7.96 6.06 -12.65
C GLY A 345 -6.50 5.67 -12.85
N ALA A 346 -5.55 6.23 -12.09
CA ALA A 346 -4.14 5.86 -12.16
C ALA A 346 -3.90 4.36 -11.89
N TYR A 347 -4.65 3.80 -10.97
CA TYR A 347 -4.56 2.39 -10.57
C TYR A 347 -5.94 1.81 -10.28
N GLY A 348 -6.02 0.48 -10.27
CA GLY A 348 -7.24 -0.26 -9.98
C GLY A 348 -7.03 -1.27 -8.86
N VAL A 349 -8.09 -1.53 -8.12
CA VAL A 349 -8.16 -2.56 -7.08
C VAL A 349 -9.41 -3.41 -7.28
N VAL A 350 -9.39 -4.61 -6.71
CA VAL A 350 -10.56 -5.48 -6.65
C VAL A 350 -11.45 -5.03 -5.50
N ASP A 351 -12.77 -5.07 -5.70
CA ASP A 351 -13.74 -4.75 -4.67
C ASP A 351 -13.63 -5.74 -3.50
N LEU A 352 -13.50 -5.20 -2.29
CA LEU A 352 -13.33 -5.99 -1.07
C LEU A 352 -14.64 -6.58 -0.55
N SER A 353 -15.79 -6.01 -0.94
CA SER A 353 -17.10 -6.41 -0.43
C SER A 353 -17.49 -7.85 -0.79
N GLU A 354 -17.05 -8.33 -1.95
CA GLU A 354 -17.35 -9.68 -2.44
C GLU A 354 -16.28 -10.73 -2.07
N GLY A 355 -15.07 -10.30 -1.72
CA GLY A 355 -13.90 -11.16 -1.48
C GLY A 355 -13.52 -11.35 -0.02
N THR A 356 -14.22 -10.70 0.92
CA THR A 356 -13.87 -10.71 2.34
C THR A 356 -14.83 -11.59 3.13
N GLU A 357 -14.28 -12.48 3.96
CA GLU A 357 -15.03 -13.40 4.81
C GLU A 357 -14.47 -13.39 6.23
N VAL A 358 -15.34 -13.23 7.22
CA VAL A 358 -15.01 -13.48 8.63
C VAL A 358 -15.31 -14.92 8.95
N ILE A 359 -14.36 -15.57 9.57
CA ILE A 359 -14.45 -16.98 9.94
C ILE A 359 -14.39 -17.07 11.46
N VAL A 360 -15.54 -17.34 12.08
CA VAL A 360 -15.63 -17.65 13.52
C VAL A 360 -15.90 -19.13 13.67
N LYS A 361 -15.00 -19.84 14.34
CA LYS A 361 -15.14 -21.26 14.66
C LYS A 361 -15.36 -21.37 16.16
N PRO A 362 -16.57 -21.73 16.60
CA PRO A 362 -16.85 -21.98 18.01
C PRO A 362 -16.16 -23.25 18.50
N ARG A 363 -16.12 -23.43 19.80
CA ARG A 363 -15.63 -24.68 20.43
C ARG A 363 -16.37 -25.88 19.86
N GLY A 364 -15.69 -27.01 19.75
CA GLY A 364 -16.24 -28.24 19.18
C GLY A 364 -16.24 -28.28 17.65
N SER A 365 -15.84 -27.21 16.96
CA SER A 365 -15.80 -27.16 15.50
C SER A 365 -14.52 -27.76 14.89
N SER A 366 -13.50 -28.03 15.70
CA SER A 366 -12.17 -28.48 15.25
C SER A 366 -12.03 -30.03 15.15
N GLY A 367 -13.05 -30.78 15.57
CA GLY A 367 -13.05 -32.24 15.53
C GLY A 367 -11.84 -32.87 16.23
N THR A 368 -11.16 -33.80 15.57
CA THR A 368 -10.00 -34.52 16.15
C THR A 368 -8.76 -33.65 16.38
N ALA A 369 -8.71 -32.43 15.85
CA ALA A 369 -7.60 -31.49 16.10
C ALA A 369 -7.69 -30.82 17.48
N ASP A 370 -8.86 -30.82 18.11
CA ASP A 370 -9.09 -30.36 19.47
C ASP A 370 -10.09 -31.30 20.19
N PRO A 371 -9.63 -32.48 20.64
CA PRO A 371 -10.52 -33.54 21.21
C PRO A 371 -11.21 -33.15 22.50
N LEU A 372 -10.74 -32.11 23.19
CA LEU A 372 -11.30 -31.63 24.45
C LEU A 372 -12.10 -30.32 24.26
N ASP A 373 -12.27 -29.85 23.02
CA ASP A 373 -13.02 -28.65 22.66
C ASP A 373 -12.60 -27.39 23.47
N GLN A 374 -11.28 -27.23 23.65
CA GLN A 374 -10.70 -26.17 24.47
C GLN A 374 -10.42 -24.87 23.70
N ARG A 375 -10.63 -24.84 22.38
CA ARG A 375 -10.28 -23.70 21.52
C ARG A 375 -11.43 -23.23 20.66
N SER A 376 -11.60 -21.93 20.59
CA SER A 376 -12.33 -21.23 19.54
C SER A 376 -11.38 -20.41 18.68
N SER A 377 -11.72 -20.06 17.46
CA SER A 377 -10.91 -19.20 16.62
C SER A 377 -11.74 -18.19 15.88
N VAL A 378 -11.19 -16.98 15.78
CA VAL A 378 -11.71 -15.86 15.00
C VAL A 378 -10.64 -15.47 14.00
N GLY A 379 -11.02 -15.25 12.77
CA GLY A 379 -10.10 -14.84 11.74
C GLY A 379 -10.82 -14.21 10.55
N TRP A 380 -10.04 -13.64 9.67
CA TRP A 380 -10.52 -13.07 8.42
C TRP A 380 -9.76 -13.66 7.23
N LYS A 381 -10.42 -13.61 6.09
CA LYS A 381 -9.84 -14.00 4.80
C LYS A 381 -10.35 -13.01 3.75
N GLY A 382 -9.44 -12.48 2.95
CA GLY A 382 -9.76 -11.54 1.88
C GLY A 382 -9.01 -11.86 0.60
N ILE A 383 -9.65 -11.64 -0.54
CA ILE A 383 -9.03 -11.75 -1.87
C ILE A 383 -8.78 -10.34 -2.37
N HIS A 384 -7.55 -10.06 -2.74
CA HIS A 384 -7.16 -8.73 -3.18
C HIS A 384 -6.15 -8.78 -4.33
N ALA A 385 -6.23 -7.76 -5.18
CA ALA A 385 -5.23 -7.46 -6.18
C ALA A 385 -5.28 -5.96 -6.49
N ALA A 386 -4.11 -5.38 -6.70
CA ALA A 386 -3.95 -4.00 -7.15
C ALA A 386 -3.07 -3.99 -8.39
N ALA A 387 -3.32 -3.06 -9.30
CA ALA A 387 -2.51 -2.89 -10.51
C ALA A 387 -2.45 -1.42 -10.92
N ILE A 388 -1.30 -0.97 -11.40
CA ILE A 388 -1.14 0.33 -12.04
C ILE A 388 -1.80 0.27 -13.42
N LEU A 389 -2.79 1.13 -13.67
CA LEU A 389 -3.51 1.17 -14.94
C LEU A 389 -2.87 2.19 -15.89
N TYR A 390 -2.62 3.40 -15.39
CA TYR A 390 -2.00 4.48 -16.15
C TYR A 390 -0.86 5.07 -15.32
N ASP A 391 0.36 4.65 -15.61
CA ASP A 391 1.56 5.15 -14.93
C ASP A 391 1.75 6.67 -15.14
N GLU A 392 1.23 7.18 -16.24
CA GLU A 392 1.23 8.61 -16.59
C GLU A 392 0.33 9.46 -15.67
N TYR A 393 -0.64 8.84 -14.98
CA TYR A 393 -1.60 9.54 -14.10
C TYR A 393 -1.16 9.54 -12.64
N MET A 394 0.06 9.12 -12.37
CA MET A 394 0.64 9.14 -11.03
C MET A 394 2.07 9.65 -11.06
N VAL A 395 2.45 10.40 -10.04
CA VAL A 395 3.82 10.87 -9.83
C VAL A 395 4.20 10.58 -8.38
N ARG A 396 5.32 9.90 -8.21
CA ARG A 396 5.92 9.70 -6.89
C ARG A 396 6.97 10.77 -6.63
N VAL A 397 6.77 11.56 -5.59
CA VAL A 397 7.79 12.49 -5.10
C VAL A 397 8.50 11.82 -3.92
N GLU A 398 9.79 11.67 -4.03
CA GLU A 398 10.61 11.13 -2.95
C GLU A 398 11.34 12.27 -2.24
N CYS A 399 11.13 12.37 -0.93
CA CYS A 399 11.69 13.43 -0.11
C CYS A 399 12.16 12.87 1.25
N GLY A 400 13.03 13.62 1.92
CA GLY A 400 13.33 13.44 3.34
C GLY A 400 12.36 14.26 4.20
N SER A 401 12.60 14.28 5.50
CA SER A 401 11.90 15.15 6.44
C SER A 401 12.85 15.69 7.50
N SER A 402 12.65 16.94 7.88
CA SER A 402 13.39 17.54 9.00
C SER A 402 12.89 17.08 10.36
N TYR A 403 11.66 16.53 10.42
CA TYR A 403 11.09 16.01 11.66
C TYR A 403 11.79 14.72 12.09
N SER A 404 11.98 13.79 11.17
CA SER A 404 12.63 12.52 11.44
C SER A 404 13.36 12.00 10.19
N GLY A 405 14.62 11.62 10.35
CA GLY A 405 15.40 10.86 9.37
C GLY A 405 15.56 9.38 9.76
N GLU A 406 14.90 8.95 10.84
CA GLU A 406 15.11 7.62 11.45
C GLU A 406 13.85 6.76 11.50
N ASP A 407 12.75 7.20 10.89
CA ASP A 407 11.52 6.43 10.83
C ASP A 407 11.76 5.08 10.15
N LYS A 408 11.15 4.04 10.73
CA LYS A 408 11.32 2.67 10.22
C LYS A 408 10.62 2.49 8.89
N ALA A 409 11.19 1.65 8.03
CA ALA A 409 10.50 1.20 6.82
C ALA A 409 9.19 0.49 7.17
N ASN A 410 8.18 0.71 6.36
CA ASN A 410 6.84 0.13 6.52
C ASN A 410 6.41 -0.67 5.28
#